data_d0d9d7d1abeb59f33a2542fb115670dd
#
_entry.id   d0d9d7d1abeb59f33a2542fb115670dd
#
_cell.length_a   1.000
_cell.length_b   1.000
_cell.length_c   1.000
_cell.angle_alpha   90.00
_cell.angle_beta   90.00
_cell.angle_gamma   90.00
#
_symmetry.space_group_name_H-M   'P 1'
#
loop_
_entity.id
_entity.type
_entity.pdbx_description
1 polymer ?
#
loop_
_entity_poly.entity_id
_entity_poly.type
_entity_poly.pdbx_seq_one_letter_code
_entity_poly.pdbx_strand_id
1 'polypeptide(L)'
;MRKLWPKKIAYAITRTENTTNQQELYKLCREAPADVKQIMIETVRGELGPDFDVDKHFTPTYNPWEQRICLVPDGDLFVALRSGKAKIVTDTIKTFTETGIELDSGEHLEADIVVTATGLNLCTLGEMEFVVDSQPVNFADTWTYKGCSFSGVPNLASSWGYINASWTLRADLTCEYVCRLLNHMRKTQTTKCTPTLREQDRDMPARKWLEGFSSGYMKRMMHKMPKQGDREPWINPQNYELDKKMFRKSPVDDGVMQFT
;
A
#
# COMPACT_ATOMS: atom_id res chain seq x y z
N MET A 1 18.11 -21.68 -8.20
CA MET A 1 18.78 -21.23 -6.96
C MET A 1 18.71 -22.24 -5.81
N ARG A 2 17.54 -22.76 -5.40
CA ARG A 2 17.42 -23.69 -4.24
C ARG A 2 18.23 -24.99 -4.34
N LYS A 3 18.55 -25.46 -5.54
CA LYS A 3 19.37 -26.68 -5.77
C LYS A 3 20.88 -26.43 -5.66
N LEU A 4 21.32 -25.17 -5.73
CA LEU A 4 22.73 -24.79 -5.80
C LEU A 4 23.25 -24.13 -4.50
N TRP A 5 22.36 -23.58 -3.65
CA TRP A 5 22.72 -22.80 -2.48
C TRP A 5 22.00 -23.27 -1.22
N PRO A 6 22.61 -23.19 -0.04
CA PRO A 6 21.92 -23.37 1.24
C PRO A 6 20.65 -22.49 1.31
N LYS A 7 19.56 -23.04 1.88
CA LYS A 7 18.24 -22.40 1.90
C LYS A 7 18.26 -20.92 2.37
N LYS A 8 19.05 -20.62 3.41
CA LYS A 8 19.17 -19.26 3.95
C LYS A 8 19.80 -18.28 2.94
N ILE A 9 20.83 -18.72 2.22
CA ILE A 9 21.53 -17.92 1.23
C ILE A 9 20.64 -17.70 0.01
N ALA A 10 20.02 -18.77 -0.51
CA ALA A 10 19.07 -18.69 -1.61
C ALA A 10 17.91 -17.73 -1.29
N TYR A 11 17.37 -17.81 -0.07
CA TYR A 11 16.32 -16.89 0.39
C TYR A 11 16.80 -15.43 0.44
N ALA A 12 17.98 -15.17 1.01
CA ALA A 12 18.51 -13.82 1.12
C ALA A 12 18.76 -13.18 -0.26
N ILE A 13 19.33 -13.94 -1.21
CA ILE A 13 19.56 -13.47 -2.58
C ILE A 13 18.24 -13.15 -3.25
N THR A 14 17.28 -14.09 -3.26
CA THR A 14 15.98 -13.89 -3.90
C THR A 14 15.20 -12.73 -3.26
N ARG A 15 15.25 -12.59 -1.92
CA ARG A 15 14.61 -11.47 -1.24
C ARG A 15 15.22 -10.13 -1.65
N THR A 16 16.55 -10.04 -1.69
CA THR A 16 17.24 -8.81 -2.10
C THR A 16 16.91 -8.46 -3.55
N GLU A 17 17.03 -9.40 -4.45
CA GLU A 17 16.70 -9.22 -5.87
C GLU A 17 15.26 -8.71 -6.07
N ASN A 18 14.28 -9.39 -5.49
CA ASN A 18 12.88 -8.99 -5.62
C ASN A 18 12.60 -7.61 -5.00
N THR A 19 13.19 -7.29 -3.84
CA THR A 19 12.99 -5.97 -3.22
C THR A 19 13.65 -4.86 -4.03
N THR A 20 14.84 -5.09 -4.57
CA THR A 20 15.55 -4.12 -5.42
C THR A 20 14.76 -3.87 -6.71
N ASN A 21 14.39 -4.94 -7.42
CA ASN A 21 13.65 -4.81 -8.69
C ASN A 21 12.31 -4.07 -8.51
N GLN A 22 11.58 -4.33 -7.43
CA GLN A 22 10.33 -3.60 -7.14
C GLN A 22 10.57 -2.11 -6.90
N GLN A 23 11.62 -1.76 -6.16
CA GLN A 23 11.94 -0.36 -5.90
C GLN A 23 12.45 0.37 -7.15
N GLU A 24 13.26 -0.28 -7.96
CA GLU A 24 13.75 0.28 -9.23
C GLU A 24 12.59 0.51 -10.20
N LEU A 25 11.68 -0.47 -10.34
CA LEU A 25 10.48 -0.29 -11.16
C LEU A 25 9.63 0.87 -10.67
N TYR A 26 9.38 0.95 -9.36
CA TYR A 26 8.62 2.07 -8.78
C TYR A 26 9.28 3.40 -9.05
N LYS A 27 10.60 3.50 -8.84
CA LYS A 27 11.39 4.69 -9.13
C LYS A 27 11.25 5.10 -10.59
N LEU A 28 11.44 4.16 -11.51
CA LEU A 28 11.32 4.41 -12.94
C LEU A 28 9.90 4.90 -13.32
N CYS A 29 8.86 4.32 -12.75
CA CYS A 29 7.49 4.78 -12.94
C CYS A 29 7.25 6.22 -12.46
N ARG A 30 8.03 6.70 -11.48
CA ARG A 30 7.92 8.09 -10.97
C ARG A 30 8.80 9.08 -11.73
N GLU A 31 9.92 8.64 -12.25
CA GLU A 31 10.89 9.49 -12.98
C GLU A 31 10.55 9.60 -14.48
N ALA A 32 10.08 8.52 -15.09
CA ALA A 32 9.74 8.45 -16.51
C ALA A 32 8.35 7.79 -16.73
N PRO A 33 7.26 8.35 -16.19
CA PRO A 33 5.95 7.70 -16.19
C PRO A 33 5.39 7.45 -17.60
N ALA A 34 5.61 8.36 -18.54
CA ALA A 34 5.12 8.23 -19.91
C ALA A 34 5.81 7.07 -20.65
N ASP A 35 7.13 6.95 -20.50
CA ASP A 35 7.91 5.90 -21.16
C ASP A 35 7.54 4.52 -20.61
N VAL A 36 7.41 4.40 -19.28
CA VAL A 36 7.00 3.15 -18.65
C VAL A 36 5.58 2.78 -19.06
N LYS A 37 4.66 3.75 -19.11
CA LYS A 37 3.29 3.52 -19.59
C LYS A 37 3.29 2.99 -21.01
N GLN A 38 4.07 3.60 -21.90
CA GLN A 38 4.19 3.17 -23.29
C GLN A 38 4.74 1.74 -23.40
N ILE A 39 5.81 1.42 -22.65
CA ILE A 39 6.40 0.07 -22.63
C ILE A 39 5.35 -0.96 -22.17
N MET A 40 4.56 -0.65 -21.13
CA MET A 40 3.52 -1.55 -20.65
C MET A 40 2.42 -1.77 -21.71
N ILE A 41 1.97 -0.72 -22.38
CA ILE A 41 0.97 -0.80 -23.45
C ILE A 41 1.49 -1.64 -24.61
N GLU A 42 2.72 -1.40 -25.06
CA GLU A 42 3.34 -2.17 -26.13
C GLU A 42 3.54 -3.65 -25.76
N THR A 43 3.85 -3.94 -24.50
CA THR A 43 3.91 -5.32 -24.00
C THR A 43 2.55 -6.01 -24.13
N VAL A 44 1.46 -5.35 -23.72
CA VAL A 44 0.09 -5.88 -23.90
C VAL A 44 -0.26 -6.05 -25.38
N ARG A 45 0.14 -5.10 -26.22
CA ARG A 45 -0.08 -5.17 -27.67
C ARG A 45 0.65 -6.38 -28.29
N GLY A 46 1.88 -6.63 -27.84
CA GLY A 46 2.63 -7.84 -28.24
C GLY A 46 1.96 -9.14 -27.81
N GLU A 47 1.32 -9.16 -26.64
CA GLU A 47 0.60 -10.33 -26.13
C GLU A 47 -0.73 -10.58 -26.86
N LEU A 48 -1.49 -9.55 -27.21
CA LEU A 48 -2.84 -9.68 -27.76
C LEU A 48 -2.89 -9.67 -29.28
N GLY A 49 -1.86 -9.15 -29.95
CA GLY A 49 -1.78 -9.04 -31.42
C GLY A 49 -2.45 -7.79 -31.98
N PRO A 50 -2.33 -7.58 -33.30
CA PRO A 50 -2.73 -6.33 -33.98
C PRO A 50 -4.24 -6.12 -34.05
N ASP A 51 -5.04 -7.16 -33.96
CA ASP A 51 -6.49 -7.09 -34.10
C ASP A 51 -7.23 -6.69 -32.82
N PHE A 52 -6.50 -6.62 -31.70
CA PHE A 52 -7.08 -6.25 -30.40
C PHE A 52 -6.93 -4.75 -30.14
N ASP A 53 -8.03 -4.09 -29.77
CA ASP A 53 -8.05 -2.65 -29.45
C ASP A 53 -7.46 -2.37 -28.06
N VAL A 54 -6.12 -2.41 -27.99
CA VAL A 54 -5.36 -2.15 -26.76
C VAL A 54 -5.55 -0.71 -26.28
N ASP A 55 -5.70 0.24 -27.20
CA ASP A 55 -5.86 1.66 -26.86
C ASP A 55 -7.16 1.90 -26.10
N LYS A 56 -8.24 1.22 -26.48
CA LYS A 56 -9.53 1.28 -25.78
C LYS A 56 -9.50 0.57 -24.43
N HIS A 57 -8.90 -0.62 -24.37
CA HIS A 57 -9.10 -1.53 -23.24
C HIS A 57 -7.98 -1.51 -22.20
N PHE A 58 -6.74 -1.13 -22.61
CA PHE A 58 -5.55 -1.20 -21.74
C PHE A 58 -4.79 0.11 -21.61
N THR A 59 -5.38 1.24 -22.03
CA THR A 59 -4.75 2.56 -21.89
C THR A 59 -5.45 3.40 -20.84
N PRO A 60 -5.09 3.27 -19.56
CA PRO A 60 -5.70 4.05 -18.47
C PRO A 60 -5.34 5.53 -18.58
N THR A 61 -6.18 6.39 -18.02
CA THR A 61 -5.96 7.85 -17.99
C THR A 61 -4.90 8.30 -16.99
N TYR A 62 -4.48 7.41 -16.10
CA TYR A 62 -3.47 7.67 -15.07
C TYR A 62 -2.12 7.03 -15.42
N ASN A 63 -1.07 7.46 -14.72
CA ASN A 63 0.27 6.92 -14.90
C ASN A 63 0.53 5.70 -14.01
N PRO A 64 1.54 4.87 -14.37
CA PRO A 64 1.97 3.76 -13.54
C PRO A 64 2.27 4.21 -12.09
N TRP A 65 1.77 3.46 -11.12
CA TRP A 65 1.88 3.74 -9.68
C TRP A 65 1.20 5.03 -9.16
N GLU A 66 0.46 5.76 -9.97
CA GLU A 66 -0.58 6.67 -9.46
C GLU A 66 -1.76 5.87 -8.91
N GLN A 67 -2.01 4.72 -9.52
CA GLN A 67 -2.80 3.63 -8.97
C GLN A 67 -1.97 2.34 -9.03
N ARG A 68 -2.42 1.30 -8.34
CA ARG A 68 -1.65 0.07 -8.21
C ARG A 68 -1.50 -0.64 -9.55
N ILE A 69 -0.26 -1.03 -9.90
CA ILE A 69 -0.01 -1.91 -11.03
C ILE A 69 -0.33 -3.34 -10.60
N CYS A 70 -1.18 -4.01 -11.36
CA CYS A 70 -1.53 -5.41 -11.16
C CYS A 70 -0.64 -6.29 -12.02
N LEU A 71 -0.07 -7.33 -11.41
CA LEU A 71 0.66 -8.37 -12.12
C LEU A 71 -0.33 -9.44 -12.62
N VAL A 72 -0.10 -9.94 -13.84
CA VAL A 72 -0.80 -11.08 -14.40
C VAL A 72 0.23 -12.21 -14.57
N PRO A 73 0.40 -13.08 -13.54
CA PRO A 73 1.33 -14.19 -13.62
C PRO A 73 1.02 -15.09 -14.83
N ASP A 74 2.08 -15.55 -15.50
CA ASP A 74 1.99 -16.45 -16.65
C ASP A 74 1.13 -15.95 -17.83
N GLY A 75 0.69 -14.68 -17.79
CA GLY A 75 -0.13 -14.08 -18.87
C GLY A 75 -1.54 -14.66 -19.02
N ASP A 76 -2.09 -15.28 -17.98
CA ASP A 76 -3.36 -16.03 -18.03
C ASP A 76 -4.51 -15.22 -18.63
N LEU A 77 -4.63 -13.92 -18.29
CA LEU A 77 -5.63 -13.03 -18.87
C LEU A 77 -5.50 -12.94 -20.39
N PHE A 78 -4.27 -12.74 -20.88
CA PHE A 78 -4.02 -12.61 -22.33
C PHE A 78 -4.27 -13.92 -23.07
N VAL A 79 -3.94 -15.06 -22.46
CA VAL A 79 -4.27 -16.39 -22.98
C VAL A 79 -5.79 -16.56 -23.10
N ALA A 80 -6.56 -16.18 -22.08
CA ALA A 80 -8.02 -16.27 -22.08
C ALA A 80 -8.65 -15.38 -23.17
N LEU A 81 -8.14 -14.16 -23.33
CA LEU A 81 -8.60 -13.22 -24.37
C LEU A 81 -8.31 -13.75 -25.79
N ARG A 82 -7.08 -14.18 -26.06
CA ARG A 82 -6.70 -14.75 -27.38
C ARG A 82 -7.48 -16.01 -27.75
N SER A 83 -7.83 -16.82 -26.76
CA SER A 83 -8.60 -18.06 -26.99
C SER A 83 -10.12 -17.84 -27.08
N GLY A 84 -10.58 -16.60 -26.93
CA GLY A 84 -12.01 -16.27 -26.93
C GLY A 84 -12.79 -16.73 -25.69
N LYS A 85 -12.10 -17.23 -24.64
CA LYS A 85 -12.72 -17.64 -23.37
C LYS A 85 -13.08 -16.45 -22.46
N ALA A 86 -12.51 -15.29 -22.74
CA ALA A 86 -12.82 -14.05 -22.06
C ALA A 86 -12.99 -12.91 -23.07
N LYS A 87 -13.80 -11.92 -22.72
CA LYS A 87 -13.97 -10.67 -23.44
C LYS A 87 -13.78 -9.51 -22.48
N ILE A 88 -13.18 -8.42 -22.92
CA ILE A 88 -13.15 -7.15 -22.19
C ILE A 88 -14.15 -6.20 -22.82
N VAL A 89 -14.97 -5.58 -22.02
CA VAL A 89 -15.86 -4.49 -22.40
C VAL A 89 -15.51 -3.28 -21.57
N THR A 90 -15.17 -2.17 -22.21
CA THR A 90 -14.82 -0.90 -21.55
C THR A 90 -15.93 0.09 -21.78
N ASP A 91 -16.81 0.20 -20.79
CA ASP A 91 -17.97 1.08 -20.81
C ASP A 91 -18.45 1.33 -19.37
N THR A 92 -19.43 2.22 -19.21
CA THR A 92 -20.09 2.50 -17.94
C THR A 92 -21.35 1.64 -17.81
N ILE A 93 -21.51 1.02 -16.64
CA ILE A 93 -22.71 0.24 -16.32
C ILE A 93 -23.87 1.20 -16.05
N LYS A 94 -24.94 1.11 -16.83
CA LYS A 94 -26.18 1.87 -16.62
C LYS A 94 -27.05 1.22 -15.56
N THR A 95 -27.31 -0.08 -15.69
CA THR A 95 -28.13 -0.84 -14.73
C THR A 95 -27.90 -2.35 -14.84
N PHE A 96 -28.29 -3.09 -13.82
CA PHE A 96 -28.44 -4.54 -13.86
C PHE A 96 -29.86 -4.89 -14.30
N THR A 97 -29.99 -5.93 -15.11
CA THR A 97 -31.27 -6.46 -15.60
C THR A 97 -31.48 -7.90 -15.12
N GLU A 98 -32.62 -8.50 -15.39
CA GLU A 98 -32.88 -9.91 -15.06
C GLU A 98 -31.97 -10.88 -15.83
N THR A 99 -31.45 -10.46 -16.99
CA THR A 99 -30.64 -11.32 -17.89
C THR A 99 -29.20 -10.86 -18.03
N GLY A 100 -28.76 -9.82 -17.30
CA GLY A 100 -27.39 -9.34 -17.41
C GLY A 100 -27.18 -7.88 -17.04
N ILE A 101 -26.41 -7.16 -17.85
CA ILE A 101 -25.96 -5.79 -17.60
C ILE A 101 -26.25 -4.92 -18.83
N GLU A 102 -26.95 -3.81 -18.64
CA GLU A 102 -27.13 -2.75 -19.64
C GLU A 102 -26.03 -1.69 -19.46
N LEU A 103 -25.37 -1.31 -20.55
CA LEU A 103 -24.32 -0.30 -20.59
C LEU A 103 -24.87 1.06 -21.06
N ASP A 104 -24.16 2.14 -20.77
CA ASP A 104 -24.53 3.49 -21.24
C ASP A 104 -24.49 3.62 -22.77
N SER A 105 -23.68 2.82 -23.45
CA SER A 105 -23.68 2.71 -24.92
C SER A 105 -24.95 2.12 -25.49
N GLY A 106 -25.79 1.47 -24.67
CA GLY A 106 -26.95 0.70 -25.08
C GLY A 106 -26.63 -0.78 -25.39
N GLU A 107 -25.36 -1.21 -25.27
CA GLU A 107 -25.02 -2.65 -25.35
C GLU A 107 -25.57 -3.38 -24.12
N HIS A 108 -26.16 -4.56 -24.34
CA HIS A 108 -26.60 -5.46 -23.27
C HIS A 108 -25.64 -6.67 -23.21
N LEU A 109 -25.07 -6.89 -22.03
CA LEU A 109 -24.20 -8.04 -21.75
C LEU A 109 -25.03 -9.12 -21.05
N GLU A 110 -25.30 -10.21 -21.75
CA GLU A 110 -25.98 -11.38 -21.16
C GLU A 110 -25.07 -12.05 -20.12
N ALA A 111 -25.59 -12.37 -18.95
CA ALA A 111 -24.87 -13.04 -17.88
C ALA A 111 -25.82 -13.81 -16.96
N ASP A 112 -25.49 -15.08 -16.70
CA ASP A 112 -26.16 -15.90 -15.69
C ASP A 112 -25.67 -15.58 -14.27
N ILE A 113 -24.42 -15.14 -14.14
CA ILE A 113 -23.77 -14.81 -12.87
C ILE A 113 -23.02 -13.51 -13.04
N VAL A 114 -23.24 -12.56 -12.15
CA VAL A 114 -22.51 -11.30 -12.07
C VAL A 114 -21.67 -11.28 -10.79
N VAL A 115 -20.35 -11.10 -10.95
CA VAL A 115 -19.42 -10.95 -9.83
C VAL A 115 -18.96 -9.51 -9.74
N THR A 116 -19.29 -8.81 -8.64
CA THR A 116 -18.85 -7.44 -8.42
C THR A 116 -17.45 -7.42 -7.82
N ALA A 117 -16.50 -6.83 -8.54
CA ALA A 117 -15.11 -6.63 -8.13
C ALA A 117 -14.70 -5.15 -8.26
N THR A 118 -15.61 -4.24 -7.94
CA THR A 118 -15.53 -2.79 -8.17
C THR A 118 -14.68 -2.02 -7.15
N GLY A 119 -13.92 -2.74 -6.34
CA GLY A 119 -13.08 -2.18 -5.28
C GLY A 119 -13.74 -2.25 -3.90
N LEU A 120 -13.16 -1.51 -2.95
CA LEU A 120 -13.55 -1.60 -1.54
C LEU A 120 -13.57 -0.21 -0.87
N ASN A 121 -14.18 -0.14 0.29
CA ASN A 121 -13.96 0.92 1.24
C ASN A 121 -12.98 0.39 2.30
N LEU A 122 -11.95 1.18 2.58
CA LEU A 122 -11.00 0.82 3.63
C LEU A 122 -11.67 0.93 4.99
N CYS A 123 -11.43 -0.10 5.80
CA CYS A 123 -11.79 -0.15 7.19
C CYS A 123 -10.50 -0.14 8.01
N THR A 124 -10.11 1.04 8.53
CA THR A 124 -8.89 1.17 9.32
C THR A 124 -9.12 0.61 10.72
N LEU A 125 -8.13 -0.16 11.21
CA LEU A 125 -8.15 -0.77 12.55
C LEU A 125 -9.45 -1.55 12.85
N GLY A 126 -10.11 -2.09 11.81
CA GLY A 126 -11.35 -2.86 11.98
C GLY A 126 -12.54 -2.07 12.49
N GLU A 127 -12.54 -0.73 12.35
CA GLU A 127 -13.55 0.20 12.91
C GLU A 127 -13.68 0.08 14.44
N MET A 128 -12.65 -0.42 15.12
CA MET A 128 -12.61 -0.46 16.58
C MET A 128 -12.62 0.96 17.15
N GLU A 129 -13.40 1.15 18.20
CA GLU A 129 -13.38 2.38 18.99
C GLU A 129 -12.25 2.32 20.02
N PHE A 130 -11.45 3.38 20.07
CA PHE A 130 -10.36 3.52 21.04
C PHE A 130 -10.67 4.64 21.99
N VAL A 131 -10.49 4.38 23.29
CA VAL A 131 -10.68 5.35 24.36
C VAL A 131 -9.43 5.38 25.22
N VAL A 132 -8.86 6.56 25.42
CA VAL A 132 -7.69 6.78 26.29
C VAL A 132 -8.08 7.81 27.35
N ASP A 133 -7.93 7.46 28.61
CA ASP A 133 -8.29 8.30 29.76
C ASP A 133 -9.71 8.89 29.64
N SER A 134 -10.68 8.03 29.30
CA SER A 134 -12.10 8.37 29.08
C SER A 134 -12.37 9.32 27.88
N GLN A 135 -11.39 9.56 27.02
CA GLN A 135 -11.55 10.37 25.83
C GLN A 135 -11.49 9.48 24.57
N PRO A 136 -12.44 9.61 23.63
CA PRO A 136 -12.39 8.89 22.38
C PRO A 136 -11.19 9.36 21.53
N VAL A 137 -10.51 8.41 20.90
CA VAL A 137 -9.37 8.69 20.02
C VAL A 137 -9.88 8.91 18.58
N ASN A 138 -9.68 10.10 18.06
CA ASN A 138 -9.83 10.37 16.62
C ASN A 138 -8.45 10.28 15.95
N PHE A 139 -8.22 9.23 15.17
CA PHE A 139 -6.92 9.03 14.52
C PHE A 139 -6.53 10.15 13.54
N ALA A 140 -7.50 10.87 12.96
CA ALA A 140 -7.21 12.01 12.09
C ALA A 140 -6.51 13.17 12.82
N ASP A 141 -6.65 13.25 14.14
CA ASP A 141 -5.99 14.26 14.97
C ASP A 141 -4.60 13.84 15.43
N THR A 142 -4.25 12.57 15.25
CA THR A 142 -2.96 12.02 15.65
C THR A 142 -1.89 12.18 14.58
N TRP A 143 -0.64 12.05 14.99
CA TRP A 143 0.51 11.96 14.11
C TRP A 143 1.01 10.53 14.05
N THR A 144 1.37 10.06 12.87
CA THR A 144 1.98 8.73 12.75
C THR A 144 3.39 8.73 13.30
N TYR A 145 3.70 7.77 14.15
CA TYR A 145 5.06 7.53 14.64
C TYR A 145 5.63 6.31 13.93
N LYS A 146 6.69 6.51 13.15
CA LYS A 146 7.34 5.48 12.31
C LYS A 146 6.35 4.75 11.38
N GLY A 147 5.17 5.33 11.11
CA GLY A 147 4.11 4.70 10.32
C GLY A 147 3.47 3.46 10.96
N CYS A 148 3.67 3.21 12.25
CA CYS A 148 3.12 2.04 12.96
C CYS A 148 2.46 2.34 14.30
N SER A 149 2.70 3.50 14.90
CA SER A 149 2.05 3.94 16.14
C SER A 149 1.52 5.37 15.97
N PHE A 150 0.84 5.89 16.98
CA PHE A 150 0.10 7.14 16.87
C PHE A 150 0.37 8.04 18.08
N SER A 151 0.57 9.34 17.85
CA SER A 151 0.83 10.29 18.92
C SER A 151 -0.32 10.30 19.94
N GLY A 152 0.05 10.27 21.24
CA GLY A 152 -0.91 10.29 22.35
C GLY A 152 -1.67 8.97 22.58
N VAL A 153 -1.46 7.94 21.77
CA VAL A 153 -2.12 6.64 21.94
C VAL A 153 -1.13 5.64 22.53
N PRO A 154 -1.33 5.22 23.80
CA PRO A 154 -0.40 4.34 24.48
C PRO A 154 -0.53 2.89 24.01
N ASN A 155 0.58 2.16 24.03
CA ASN A 155 0.66 0.70 23.83
C ASN A 155 0.02 0.18 22.53
N LEU A 156 -0.17 1.03 21.52
CA LEU A 156 -0.76 0.65 20.23
C LEU A 156 0.29 0.65 19.13
N ALA A 157 0.41 -0.47 18.45
CA ALA A 157 1.14 -0.57 17.19
C ALA A 157 0.28 -1.29 16.16
N SER A 158 0.28 -0.78 14.94
CA SER A 158 -0.41 -1.37 13.81
C SER A 158 0.55 -1.60 12.64
N SER A 159 0.33 -2.63 11.86
CA SER A 159 1.12 -2.89 10.66
C SER A 159 0.34 -2.48 9.43
N TRP A 160 0.83 -1.50 8.71
CA TRP A 160 0.34 -1.11 7.40
C TRP A 160 1.45 -1.36 6.38
N GLY A 161 1.13 -2.01 5.27
CA GLY A 161 2.12 -2.36 4.26
C GLY A 161 2.52 -1.20 3.34
N TYR A 162 3.30 -1.55 2.33
CA TYR A 162 3.66 -0.63 1.26
C TYR A 162 2.61 -0.62 0.14
N ILE A 163 2.39 0.53 -0.47
CA ILE A 163 1.61 0.62 -1.71
C ILE A 163 2.42 0.08 -2.90
N ASN A 164 3.74 0.18 -2.85
CA ASN A 164 4.69 -0.07 -3.93
C ASN A 164 5.60 -1.30 -3.70
N ALA A 165 5.33 -2.08 -2.67
CA ALA A 165 6.10 -3.29 -2.35
C ALA A 165 5.24 -4.29 -1.56
N SER A 166 5.80 -5.47 -1.27
CA SER A 166 5.11 -6.47 -0.45
C SER A 166 4.81 -5.95 0.96
N TRP A 167 3.59 -6.17 1.43
CA TRP A 167 3.16 -5.82 2.78
C TRP A 167 3.96 -6.51 3.86
N THR A 168 4.41 -7.74 3.62
CA THR A 168 5.22 -8.52 4.57
C THR A 168 6.53 -7.85 4.92
N LEU A 169 7.11 -7.05 4.02
CA LEU A 169 8.35 -6.30 4.29
C LEU A 169 8.15 -5.30 5.44
N ARG A 170 7.03 -4.59 5.46
CA ARG A 170 6.71 -3.63 6.51
C ARG A 170 6.27 -4.34 7.79
N ALA A 171 5.49 -5.42 7.67
CA ALA A 171 5.08 -6.22 8.81
C ALA A 171 6.28 -6.77 9.58
N ASP A 172 7.28 -7.33 8.89
CA ASP A 172 8.53 -7.79 9.51
C ASP A 172 9.21 -6.68 10.31
N LEU A 173 9.37 -5.48 9.72
CA LEU A 173 10.00 -4.35 10.41
C LEU A 173 9.22 -3.89 11.64
N THR A 174 7.90 -3.80 11.53
CA THR A 174 7.02 -3.44 12.64
C THR A 174 7.11 -4.47 13.77
N CYS A 175 7.06 -5.76 13.46
CA CYS A 175 7.17 -6.82 14.46
C CYS A 175 8.55 -6.82 15.15
N GLU A 176 9.64 -6.67 14.38
CA GLU A 176 10.99 -6.55 14.95
C GLU A 176 11.07 -5.34 15.92
N TYR A 177 10.51 -4.21 15.53
CA TYR A 177 10.50 -3.01 16.35
C TYR A 177 9.67 -3.20 17.64
N VAL A 178 8.47 -3.77 17.54
CA VAL A 178 7.61 -4.06 18.70
C VAL A 178 8.30 -5.02 19.66
N CYS A 179 9.00 -6.05 19.18
CA CYS A 179 9.80 -6.94 20.03
C CYS A 179 10.92 -6.17 20.78
N ARG A 180 11.60 -5.25 20.09
CA ARG A 180 12.63 -4.39 20.71
C ARG A 180 12.01 -3.47 21.78
N LEU A 181 10.84 -2.89 21.47
CA LEU A 181 10.07 -2.03 22.38
C LEU A 181 9.69 -2.78 23.66
N LEU A 182 9.07 -3.96 23.54
CA LEU A 182 8.70 -4.80 24.68
C LEU A 182 9.91 -5.23 25.52
N ASN A 183 11.04 -5.54 24.89
CA ASN A 183 12.27 -5.87 25.59
C ASN A 183 12.84 -4.65 26.34
N HIS A 184 12.74 -3.46 25.78
CA HIS A 184 13.12 -2.21 26.45
C HIS A 184 12.23 -1.97 27.67
N MET A 185 10.91 -2.03 27.52
CA MET A 185 9.95 -1.86 28.61
C MET A 185 10.19 -2.84 29.76
N ARG A 186 10.48 -4.12 29.45
CA ARG A 186 10.82 -5.12 30.46
C ARG A 186 12.10 -4.76 31.24
N LYS A 187 13.12 -4.26 30.54
CA LYS A 187 14.39 -3.85 31.18
C LYS A 187 14.22 -2.63 32.06
N THR A 188 13.39 -1.69 31.68
CA THR A 188 13.13 -0.43 32.39
C THR A 188 11.99 -0.54 33.40
N GLN A 189 11.35 -1.72 33.49
CA GLN A 189 10.19 -1.97 34.35
C GLN A 189 9.03 -1.01 34.10
N THR A 190 8.86 -0.56 32.84
CA THR A 190 7.75 0.29 32.40
C THR A 190 6.63 -0.55 31.80
N THR A 191 5.39 -0.08 31.94
CA THR A 191 4.18 -0.79 31.48
C THR A 191 3.45 -0.06 30.36
N LYS A 192 3.80 1.21 30.16
CA LYS A 192 3.18 2.05 29.14
C LYS A 192 4.25 2.73 28.28
N CYS A 193 4.03 2.72 26.96
CA CYS A 193 4.82 3.49 26.02
C CYS A 193 3.90 4.31 25.11
N THR A 194 4.18 5.60 24.97
CA THR A 194 3.32 6.54 24.24
C THR A 194 4.17 7.45 23.37
N PRO A 195 4.00 7.45 22.04
CA PRO A 195 4.64 8.45 21.19
C PRO A 195 4.09 9.84 21.51
N THR A 196 4.97 10.78 21.85
CA THR A 196 4.57 12.13 22.30
C THR A 196 5.33 13.18 21.49
N LEU A 197 4.58 14.15 20.93
CA LEU A 197 5.18 15.28 20.23
C LEU A 197 6.05 16.10 21.18
N ARG A 198 7.31 16.30 20.80
CA ARG A 198 8.22 17.22 21.53
C ARG A 198 7.89 18.66 21.14
N GLU A 199 8.36 19.62 21.89
CA GLU A 199 8.16 21.05 21.61
C GLU A 199 8.61 21.40 20.17
N GLN A 200 9.78 20.92 19.77
CA GLN A 200 10.34 21.11 18.43
C GLN A 200 9.56 20.42 17.29
N ASP A 201 8.63 19.53 17.61
CA ASP A 201 7.82 18.82 16.63
C ASP A 201 6.46 19.50 16.42
N ARG A 202 6.09 20.49 17.25
CA ARG A 202 4.76 21.14 17.19
C ARG A 202 4.55 21.97 15.93
N ASP A 203 5.62 22.53 15.40
CA ASP A 203 5.59 23.36 14.18
C ASP A 203 5.76 22.56 12.89
N MET A 204 5.73 21.21 12.96
CA MET A 204 5.81 20.38 11.77
C MET A 204 4.62 20.63 10.85
N PRO A 205 4.86 20.77 9.53
CA PRO A 205 3.77 20.83 8.56
C PRO A 205 3.00 19.51 8.55
N ALA A 206 1.67 19.61 8.73
CA ALA A 206 0.80 18.45 8.64
C ALA A 206 0.64 18.02 7.19
N ARG A 207 1.11 16.80 6.88
CA ARG A 207 1.00 16.19 5.55
C ARG A 207 0.03 15.01 5.59
N LYS A 208 -0.52 14.66 4.43
CA LYS A 208 -1.38 13.47 4.30
C LYS A 208 -0.57 12.23 4.63
N TRP A 209 -1.18 11.30 5.33
CA TRP A 209 -0.54 10.04 5.73
C TRP A 209 0.07 9.24 4.56
N LEU A 210 -0.51 9.39 3.37
CA LEU A 210 -0.02 8.82 2.13
C LEU A 210 -0.06 9.87 1.02
N GLU A 211 1.02 10.01 0.29
CA GLU A 211 1.17 10.95 -0.83
C GLU A 211 1.48 10.22 -2.14
N GLY A 212 1.13 10.84 -3.25
CA GLY A 212 1.45 10.33 -4.58
C GLY A 212 0.67 9.09 -5.03
N PHE A 213 -0.44 8.76 -4.34
CA PHE A 213 -1.30 7.63 -4.69
C PHE A 213 -2.75 8.10 -4.81
N SER A 214 -3.35 7.92 -6.00
CA SER A 214 -4.61 8.55 -6.36
C SER A 214 -5.83 7.63 -6.35
N SER A 215 -5.68 6.37 -5.91
CA SER A 215 -6.78 5.40 -5.86
C SER A 215 -7.98 5.90 -5.05
N GLY A 216 -9.19 5.70 -5.57
CA GLY A 216 -10.43 6.22 -4.99
C GLY A 216 -10.66 5.78 -3.55
N TYR A 217 -10.37 4.52 -3.21
CA TYR A 217 -10.53 4.00 -1.87
C TYR A 217 -9.62 4.69 -0.84
N MET A 218 -8.39 5.06 -1.23
CA MET A 218 -7.49 5.85 -0.38
C MET A 218 -7.97 7.29 -0.22
N LYS A 219 -8.41 7.92 -1.32
CA LYS A 219 -8.95 9.29 -1.26
C LYS A 219 -10.14 9.38 -0.32
N ARG A 220 -11.06 8.40 -0.37
CA ARG A 220 -12.24 8.35 0.52
C ARG A 220 -11.89 8.24 2.00
N MET A 221 -10.78 7.57 2.32
CA MET A 221 -10.37 7.31 3.71
C MET A 221 -9.36 8.31 4.28
N MET A 222 -8.75 9.14 3.44
CA MET A 222 -7.64 10.02 3.86
C MET A 222 -8.00 10.94 5.01
N HIS A 223 -9.27 11.37 5.11
CA HIS A 223 -9.76 12.22 6.17
C HIS A 223 -9.84 11.54 7.55
N LYS A 224 -9.79 10.19 7.60
CA LYS A 224 -9.76 9.40 8.83
C LYS A 224 -8.36 8.93 9.21
N MET A 225 -7.37 9.15 8.33
CA MET A 225 -6.00 8.71 8.55
C MET A 225 -5.22 9.70 9.42
N PRO A 226 -4.21 9.25 10.16
CA PRO A 226 -3.33 10.13 10.92
C PRO A 226 -2.56 11.08 10.00
N LYS A 227 -2.07 12.17 10.56
CA LYS A 227 -1.15 13.09 9.89
C LYS A 227 0.24 12.48 9.84
N GLN A 228 1.05 12.88 8.87
CA GLN A 228 2.50 12.72 8.94
C GLN A 228 3.19 14.08 8.91
N GLY A 229 4.38 14.13 9.48
CA GLY A 229 5.26 15.30 9.45
C GLY A 229 6.22 15.27 8.26
N ASP A 230 7.26 16.09 8.35
CA ASP A 230 8.32 16.21 7.35
C ASP A 230 9.64 15.53 7.77
N ARG A 231 9.72 15.01 9.00
CA ARG A 231 10.94 14.44 9.60
C ARG A 231 10.68 13.20 10.43
N GLU A 232 11.72 12.38 10.60
CA GLU A 232 11.69 11.23 11.52
C GLU A 232 11.48 11.70 12.99
N PRO A 233 10.74 10.94 13.78
CA PRO A 233 10.06 9.68 13.47
C PRO A 233 8.61 9.83 12.99
N TRP A 234 8.16 11.04 12.67
CA TRP A 234 6.78 11.41 12.33
C TRP A 234 6.44 11.28 10.87
N ILE A 235 7.19 10.46 10.12
CA ILE A 235 6.98 10.23 8.69
C ILE A 235 6.56 8.79 8.39
N ASN A 236 5.92 8.61 7.24
CA ASN A 236 5.61 7.33 6.63
C ASN A 236 6.18 7.33 5.20
N PRO A 237 7.48 7.05 5.03
CA PRO A 237 8.19 7.29 3.78
C PRO A 237 7.77 6.36 2.64
N GLN A 238 7.03 5.29 2.93
CA GLN A 238 6.64 4.27 1.95
C GLN A 238 7.84 3.75 1.13
N ASN A 239 9.00 3.66 1.77
CA ASN A 239 10.25 3.19 1.19
C ASN A 239 10.92 2.18 2.13
N TYR A 240 11.09 0.94 1.65
CA TYR A 240 11.60 -0.15 2.48
C TYR A 240 13.00 0.10 3.05
N GLU A 241 13.91 0.68 2.27
CA GLU A 241 15.29 0.91 2.75
C GLU A 241 15.36 2.04 3.80
N LEU A 242 14.56 3.09 3.63
CA LEU A 242 14.43 4.14 4.64
C LEU A 242 13.80 3.59 5.92
N ASP A 243 12.70 2.86 5.79
CA ASP A 243 12.04 2.22 6.92
C ASP A 243 12.95 1.23 7.64
N LYS A 244 13.65 0.37 6.92
CA LYS A 244 14.61 -0.58 7.48
C LYS A 244 15.69 0.13 8.31
N LYS A 245 16.17 1.29 7.84
CA LYS A 245 17.10 2.13 8.61
C LYS A 245 16.42 2.68 9.87
N MET A 246 15.25 3.29 9.73
CA MET A 246 14.49 3.89 10.83
C MET A 246 14.09 2.86 11.89
N PHE A 247 13.60 1.68 11.48
CA PHE A 247 13.11 0.66 12.41
C PHE A 247 14.24 -0.11 13.11
N ARG A 248 15.35 -0.42 12.41
CA ARG A 248 16.42 -1.28 12.95
C ARG A 248 17.54 -0.51 13.61
N LYS A 249 17.87 0.70 13.11
CA LYS A 249 19.04 1.45 13.58
C LYS A 249 18.71 2.53 14.59
N SER A 250 17.49 3.09 14.56
CA SER A 250 17.11 4.09 15.56
C SER A 250 16.95 3.46 16.96
N PRO A 251 17.32 4.18 18.02
CA PRO A 251 17.05 3.75 19.38
C PRO A 251 15.54 3.57 19.60
N VAL A 252 15.18 2.73 20.55
CA VAL A 252 13.79 2.57 21.01
C VAL A 252 13.41 3.75 21.88
N ASP A 253 14.33 4.13 22.77
CA ASP A 253 14.24 5.36 23.57
C ASP A 253 14.87 6.50 22.75
N ASP A 254 14.05 7.15 21.95
CA ASP A 254 14.44 8.23 21.02
C ASP A 254 14.00 9.61 21.49
N GLY A 255 13.54 9.73 22.74
CA GLY A 255 13.05 10.96 23.33
C GLY A 255 11.65 11.38 22.85
N VAL A 256 11.06 10.61 21.91
CA VAL A 256 9.68 10.75 21.41
C VAL A 256 8.78 9.71 22.04
N MET A 257 9.25 8.46 22.11
CA MET A 257 8.56 7.41 22.82
C MET A 257 8.74 7.61 24.33
N GLN A 258 7.66 7.96 25.03
CA GLN A 258 7.66 8.16 26.48
C GLN A 258 7.31 6.83 27.16
N PHE A 259 8.07 6.48 28.21
CA PHE A 259 7.90 5.26 28.97
C PHE A 259 7.49 5.57 30.41
N THR A 260 6.43 4.92 30.88
CA THR A 260 5.95 5.05 32.30
C THR A 260 5.48 3.71 32.84
#